data_b5f5b87d5113912235260126802afa57
#
_entry.id   b5f5b87d5113912235260126802afa57
#
_cell.length_a   1.000
_cell.length_b   1.000
_cell.length_c   1.000
_cell.angle_alpha   90.00
_cell.angle_beta   90.00
_cell.angle_gamma   90.00
#
_symmetry.space_group_name_H-M   'P 1'
#
loop_
_entity.id
_entity.type
_entity.pdbx_description
1 polymer ?
#
loop_
_entity_poly.entity_id
_entity_poly.type
_entity_poly.pdbx_seq_one_letter_code
_entity_poly.pdbx_strand_id
1 'polypeptide(L)'
;MQPRSVQIFCRIIDNFGDAGVTLRVARRFLAEGVAPLLISDHLEVLAKLLPGLDPTAPRSVVDGIGVADWDAFAADPDAPADLVLETFGCRLPEKFEERMAVTPPKLTMNLDYLSAEDWVESCHGVWGLHPTLPIRKLWYFPGFTDRTGGLTIEPDYEDRRAAFDREAFLRSLGVTDPSRPTLYFFLYPTNDVVAWARALLSIETPLNVLLAPGEGTDALRDAQTEDRK
;
A
#
# COMPACT_ATOMS: atom_id res chain seq x y z
N MET A 1 -2.10 20.98 -17.13
CA MET A 1 -3.02 20.07 -17.88
C MET A 1 -3.15 18.82 -17.01
N GLN A 2 -4.36 18.51 -16.58
CA GLN A 2 -4.64 17.37 -15.71
C GLN A 2 -4.42 16.05 -16.50
N PRO A 3 -3.77 15.01 -15.93
CA PRO A 3 -3.64 13.72 -16.60
C PRO A 3 -5.03 13.07 -16.74
N ARG A 4 -5.23 12.29 -17.80
CA ARG A 4 -6.46 11.52 -18.02
C ARG A 4 -6.31 10.05 -17.63
N SER A 5 -5.08 9.58 -17.53
CA SER A 5 -4.75 8.20 -17.17
C SER A 5 -3.49 8.14 -16.33
N VAL A 6 -3.42 7.14 -15.46
CA VAL A 6 -2.24 6.85 -14.65
C VAL A 6 -1.96 5.35 -14.62
N GLN A 7 -0.70 4.98 -14.79
CA GLN A 7 -0.20 3.64 -14.52
C GLN A 7 0.59 3.69 -13.21
N ILE A 8 0.19 2.85 -12.26
CA ILE A 8 0.76 2.79 -10.91
C ILE A 8 1.45 1.44 -10.76
N PHE A 9 2.76 1.46 -10.63
CA PHE A 9 3.58 0.26 -10.51
C PHE A 9 3.93 0.02 -9.04
N CYS A 10 3.65 -1.18 -8.55
CA CYS A 10 3.93 -1.59 -7.18
C CYS A 10 4.43 -3.03 -7.13
N ARG A 11 5.61 -3.23 -6.55
CA ARG A 11 6.01 -4.54 -6.02
C ARG A 11 5.71 -4.58 -4.54
N ILE A 12 4.92 -5.57 -4.15
CA ILE A 12 4.44 -5.71 -2.77
C ILE A 12 5.52 -6.46 -1.97
N ILE A 13 6.22 -5.74 -1.10
CA ILE A 13 7.23 -6.29 -0.19
C ILE A 13 6.66 -6.33 1.23
N ASP A 14 6.01 -5.26 1.67
CA ASP A 14 5.41 -5.13 3.00
C ASP A 14 3.91 -5.51 3.01
N ASN A 15 3.58 -6.65 2.38
CA ASN A 15 2.24 -7.22 2.40
C ASN A 15 1.14 -6.16 2.17
N PHE A 16 0.32 -5.86 3.19
CA PHE A 16 -0.79 -4.89 3.08
C PHE A 16 -0.35 -3.42 3.05
N GLY A 17 0.87 -3.10 3.48
CA GLY A 17 1.39 -1.73 3.48
C GLY A 17 1.44 -1.14 2.08
N ASP A 18 2.24 -1.77 1.22
CA ASP A 18 2.45 -1.33 -0.16
C ASP A 18 1.15 -1.42 -0.97
N ALA A 19 0.42 -2.54 -0.87
CA ALA A 19 -0.85 -2.74 -1.54
C ALA A 19 -1.90 -1.70 -1.11
N GLY A 20 -1.98 -1.40 0.18
CA GLY A 20 -2.94 -0.45 0.74
C GLY A 20 -2.68 0.99 0.29
N VAL A 21 -1.41 1.43 0.31
CA VAL A 21 -1.04 2.78 -0.15
C VAL A 21 -1.31 2.93 -1.64
N THR A 22 -0.91 1.99 -2.47
CA THR A 22 -1.10 2.08 -3.92
C THR A 22 -2.58 2.04 -4.32
N LEU A 23 -3.39 1.21 -3.64
CA LEU A 23 -4.83 1.16 -3.85
C LEU A 23 -5.50 2.48 -3.44
N ARG A 24 -5.07 3.10 -2.33
CA ARG A 24 -5.54 4.42 -1.90
C ARG A 24 -5.23 5.48 -2.94
N VAL A 25 -4.02 5.48 -3.49
CA VAL A 25 -3.60 6.39 -4.57
C VAL A 25 -4.45 6.17 -5.83
N ALA A 26 -4.70 4.92 -6.22
CA ALA A 26 -5.55 4.59 -7.36
C ALA A 26 -6.98 5.13 -7.17
N ARG A 27 -7.57 4.92 -5.99
CA ARG A 27 -8.90 5.45 -5.63
C ARG A 27 -8.94 6.97 -5.68
N ARG A 28 -7.89 7.65 -5.22
CA ARG A 28 -7.80 9.11 -5.30
C ARG A 28 -7.79 9.59 -6.75
N PHE A 29 -7.00 8.98 -7.62
CA PHE A 29 -7.01 9.32 -9.05
C PHE A 29 -8.37 9.08 -9.69
N LEU A 30 -9.00 7.96 -9.39
CA LEU A 30 -10.33 7.65 -9.90
C LEU A 30 -11.36 8.71 -9.46
N ALA A 31 -11.33 9.14 -8.20
CA ALA A 31 -12.21 10.20 -7.68
C ALA A 31 -12.00 11.55 -8.38
N GLU A 32 -10.81 11.82 -8.90
CA GLU A 32 -10.48 13.02 -9.69
C GLU A 32 -10.77 12.83 -11.20
N GLY A 33 -11.40 11.72 -11.60
CA GLY A 33 -11.74 11.42 -12.98
C GLY A 33 -10.54 10.96 -13.84
N VAL A 34 -9.45 10.54 -13.22
CA VAL A 34 -8.27 9.99 -13.88
C VAL A 34 -8.36 8.47 -13.87
N ALA A 35 -8.29 7.81 -15.04
CA ALA A 35 -8.37 6.36 -15.13
C ALA A 35 -7.09 5.69 -14.60
N PRO A 36 -7.14 4.94 -13.47
CA PRO A 36 -5.98 4.25 -12.94
C PRO A 36 -5.84 2.84 -13.49
N LEU A 37 -4.59 2.43 -13.77
CA LEU A 37 -4.18 1.05 -13.96
C LEU A 37 -3.11 0.72 -12.92
N LEU A 38 -3.41 -0.16 -11.97
CA LEU A 38 -2.49 -0.66 -10.97
C LEU A 38 -1.81 -1.93 -11.49
N ILE A 39 -0.49 -1.93 -11.56
CA ILE A 39 0.33 -3.06 -11.99
C ILE A 39 1.07 -3.60 -10.77
N SER A 40 0.84 -4.87 -10.42
CA SER A 40 1.40 -5.45 -9.19
C SER A 40 1.76 -6.93 -9.35
N ASP A 41 2.70 -7.40 -8.55
CA ASP A 41 3.23 -8.77 -8.56
C ASP A 41 2.48 -9.73 -7.61
N HIS A 42 1.81 -9.23 -6.58
CA HIS A 42 1.09 -10.03 -5.58
C HIS A 42 -0.41 -9.72 -5.58
N LEU A 43 -1.11 -10.13 -6.66
CA LEU A 43 -2.54 -9.88 -6.82
C LEU A 43 -3.40 -10.56 -5.74
N GLU A 44 -2.93 -11.65 -5.14
CA GLU A 44 -3.60 -12.33 -4.02
C GLU A 44 -3.62 -11.47 -2.73
N VAL A 45 -2.63 -10.62 -2.53
CA VAL A 45 -2.62 -9.64 -1.43
C VAL A 45 -3.59 -8.50 -1.75
N LEU A 46 -3.51 -7.99 -2.98
CA LEU A 46 -4.39 -6.91 -3.43
C LEU A 46 -5.87 -7.30 -3.39
N ALA A 47 -6.21 -8.57 -3.74
CA ALA A 47 -7.57 -9.10 -3.71
C ALA A 47 -8.21 -9.08 -2.30
N LYS A 48 -7.41 -9.13 -1.25
CA LYS A 48 -7.91 -9.00 0.14
C LYS A 48 -8.34 -7.56 0.46
N LEU A 49 -7.81 -6.55 -0.26
CA LEU A 49 -8.12 -5.13 -0.09
C LEU A 49 -9.08 -4.60 -1.15
N LEU A 50 -9.22 -5.31 -2.27
CA LEU A 50 -10.09 -4.97 -3.39
C LEU A 50 -11.02 -6.17 -3.68
N PRO A 51 -12.15 -6.29 -2.95
CA PRO A 51 -13.10 -7.38 -3.14
C PRO A 51 -13.61 -7.42 -4.58
N GLY A 52 -13.66 -8.62 -5.16
CA GLY A 52 -14.04 -8.81 -6.57
C GLY A 52 -12.86 -8.92 -7.54
N LEU A 53 -11.63 -8.67 -7.08
CA LEU A 53 -10.44 -8.94 -7.87
C LEU A 53 -10.20 -10.46 -7.95
N ASP A 54 -10.10 -10.98 -9.17
CA ASP A 54 -9.60 -12.33 -9.42
C ASP A 54 -8.05 -12.27 -9.51
N PRO A 55 -7.33 -12.82 -8.52
CA PRO A 55 -5.86 -12.75 -8.50
C PRO A 55 -5.19 -13.64 -9.56
N THR A 56 -5.95 -14.50 -10.25
CA THR A 56 -5.43 -15.38 -11.31
C THR A 56 -5.58 -14.78 -12.70
N ALA A 57 -6.39 -13.72 -12.83
CA ALA A 57 -6.59 -13.04 -14.09
C ALA A 57 -5.40 -12.10 -14.40
N PRO A 58 -4.79 -12.17 -15.58
CA PRO A 58 -3.66 -11.32 -15.94
C PRO A 58 -4.06 -9.84 -16.01
N ARG A 59 -5.35 -9.56 -16.18
CA ARG A 59 -5.91 -8.21 -16.19
C ARG A 59 -7.39 -8.23 -15.84
N SER A 60 -7.83 -7.23 -15.08
CA SER A 60 -9.23 -7.04 -14.70
C SER A 60 -9.54 -5.56 -14.45
N VAL A 61 -10.82 -5.26 -14.26
CA VAL A 61 -11.28 -3.94 -13.78
C VAL A 61 -12.23 -4.17 -12.62
N VAL A 62 -11.95 -3.59 -11.48
CA VAL A 62 -12.77 -3.69 -10.27
C VAL A 62 -13.01 -2.28 -9.72
N ASP A 63 -14.27 -1.94 -9.47
CA ASP A 63 -14.69 -0.61 -8.96
C ASP A 63 -14.10 0.57 -9.76
N GLY A 64 -13.94 0.40 -11.09
CA GLY A 64 -13.35 1.42 -11.96
C GLY A 64 -11.82 1.49 -11.96
N ILE A 65 -11.15 0.65 -11.17
CA ILE A 65 -9.69 0.54 -11.13
C ILE A 65 -9.26 -0.61 -12.03
N GLY A 66 -8.45 -0.31 -13.04
CA GLY A 66 -7.75 -1.34 -13.83
C GLY A 66 -6.67 -1.99 -12.96
N VAL A 67 -6.56 -3.32 -13.04
CA VAL A 67 -5.50 -4.09 -12.38
C VAL A 67 -4.84 -4.99 -13.40
N ALA A 68 -3.52 -5.07 -13.38
CA ALA A 68 -2.74 -5.96 -14.22
C ALA A 68 -1.70 -6.71 -13.38
N ASP A 69 -1.50 -7.97 -13.73
CA ASP A 69 -0.39 -8.75 -13.22
C ASP A 69 0.94 -8.21 -13.74
N TRP A 70 1.95 -8.15 -12.89
CA TRP A 70 3.25 -7.58 -13.20
C TRP A 70 3.96 -8.29 -14.35
N ASP A 71 4.02 -9.62 -14.32
CA ASP A 71 4.76 -10.39 -15.30
C ASP A 71 4.05 -10.40 -16.66
N ALA A 72 2.72 -10.48 -16.65
CA ALA A 72 1.92 -10.35 -17.85
C ALA A 72 2.09 -8.97 -18.51
N PHE A 73 2.09 -7.90 -17.70
CA PHE A 73 2.35 -6.55 -18.20
C PHE A 73 3.78 -6.39 -18.70
N ALA A 74 4.78 -6.91 -18.00
CA ALA A 74 6.19 -6.83 -18.39
C ALA A 74 6.47 -7.59 -19.69
N ALA A 75 5.76 -8.68 -19.96
CA ALA A 75 5.87 -9.45 -21.20
C ALA A 75 5.42 -8.65 -22.42
N ASP A 76 4.30 -7.93 -22.32
CA ASP A 76 3.74 -7.07 -23.36
C ASP A 76 3.15 -5.78 -22.74
N PRO A 77 3.99 -4.76 -22.46
CA PRO A 77 3.56 -3.53 -21.83
C PRO A 77 2.59 -2.74 -22.72
N ASP A 78 1.63 -2.05 -22.09
CA ASP A 78 0.82 -1.03 -22.78
C ASP A 78 1.67 0.18 -23.21
N ALA A 79 1.06 1.07 -23.99
CA ALA A 79 1.61 2.41 -24.17
C ALA A 79 1.63 3.16 -22.83
N PRO A 80 2.64 4.04 -22.60
CA PRO A 80 2.68 4.84 -21.38
C PRO A 80 1.45 5.71 -21.21
N ALA A 81 0.89 5.74 -20.00
CA ALA A 81 -0.18 6.65 -19.61
C ALA A 81 0.31 8.10 -19.55
N ASP A 82 -0.61 9.05 -19.36
CA ASP A 82 -0.23 10.46 -19.14
C ASP A 82 0.70 10.63 -17.93
N LEU A 83 0.43 9.87 -16.84
CA LEU A 83 1.26 9.79 -15.65
C LEU A 83 1.72 8.34 -15.44
N VAL A 84 3.01 8.16 -15.25
CA VAL A 84 3.61 6.90 -14.80
C VAL A 84 4.10 7.09 -13.37
N LEU A 85 3.52 6.34 -12.46
CA LEU A 85 3.83 6.37 -11.03
C LEU A 85 4.52 5.07 -10.63
N GLU A 86 5.80 5.16 -10.31
CA GLU A 86 6.55 4.12 -9.64
C GLU A 86 6.35 4.29 -8.13
N THR A 87 6.08 3.23 -7.38
CA THR A 87 5.97 3.31 -5.94
C THR A 87 7.13 2.59 -5.26
N PHE A 88 7.68 3.22 -4.21
CA PHE A 88 8.71 2.66 -3.33
C PHE A 88 9.97 2.17 -4.06
N GLY A 89 10.31 2.80 -5.19
CA GLY A 89 11.48 2.44 -5.98
C GLY A 89 11.41 1.03 -6.58
N CYS A 90 10.21 0.54 -6.92
CA CYS A 90 9.99 -0.84 -7.38
C CYS A 90 10.65 -1.20 -8.72
N ARG A 91 11.26 -0.23 -9.40
CA ARG A 91 11.86 -0.31 -10.74
C ARG A 91 10.89 -0.81 -11.80
N LEU A 92 10.71 -0.02 -12.84
CA LEU A 92 9.80 -0.35 -13.93
C LEU A 92 10.34 -1.53 -14.78
N PRO A 93 9.46 -2.29 -15.46
CA PRO A 93 9.90 -3.30 -16.42
C PRO A 93 10.71 -2.67 -17.56
N GLU A 94 11.84 -3.28 -17.93
CA GLU A 94 12.77 -2.76 -18.94
C GLU A 94 12.10 -2.45 -20.28
N LYS A 95 11.28 -3.37 -20.81
CA LYS A 95 10.52 -3.15 -22.04
C LYS A 95 9.56 -1.96 -21.97
N PHE A 96 9.03 -1.68 -20.77
CA PHE A 96 8.17 -0.52 -20.58
C PHE A 96 8.99 0.78 -20.55
N GLU A 97 10.15 0.78 -19.89
CA GLU A 97 11.09 1.93 -19.94
C GLU A 97 11.54 2.24 -21.37
N GLU A 98 11.82 1.21 -22.19
CA GLU A 98 12.11 1.38 -23.62
C GLU A 98 10.95 2.04 -24.37
N ARG A 99 9.70 1.63 -24.09
CA ARG A 99 8.50 2.29 -24.66
C ARG A 99 8.37 3.74 -24.21
N MET A 100 8.63 4.03 -22.93
CA MET A 100 8.65 5.40 -22.40
C MET A 100 9.71 6.27 -23.06
N ALA A 101 10.85 5.71 -23.43
CA ALA A 101 11.91 6.44 -24.15
C ALA A 101 11.48 6.86 -25.57
N VAL A 102 10.63 6.07 -26.22
CA VAL A 102 10.07 6.36 -27.57
C VAL A 102 8.83 7.23 -27.48
N THR A 103 7.93 6.94 -26.53
CA THR A 103 6.67 7.65 -26.31
C THR A 103 6.62 8.11 -24.85
N PRO A 104 7.24 9.25 -24.53
CA PRO A 104 7.35 9.67 -23.13
C PRO A 104 5.99 10.05 -22.54
N PRO A 105 5.72 9.65 -21.28
CA PRO A 105 4.57 10.15 -20.52
C PRO A 105 4.72 11.65 -20.26
N LYS A 106 3.63 12.32 -19.90
CA LYS A 106 3.68 13.74 -19.50
C LYS A 106 4.48 13.94 -18.22
N LEU A 107 4.38 12.95 -17.31
CA LEU A 107 5.12 12.95 -16.05
C LEU A 107 5.44 11.51 -15.63
N THR A 108 6.68 11.28 -15.22
CA THR A 108 7.10 10.08 -14.49
C THR A 108 7.47 10.50 -13.07
N MET A 109 6.93 9.78 -12.07
CA MET A 109 7.13 10.09 -10.66
C MET A 109 7.44 8.83 -9.86
N ASN A 110 8.33 8.92 -8.89
CA ASN A 110 8.45 7.94 -7.81
C ASN A 110 7.72 8.47 -6.58
N LEU A 111 6.71 7.75 -6.12
CA LEU A 111 6.07 7.96 -4.83
C LEU A 111 6.78 7.07 -3.80
N ASP A 112 7.41 7.68 -2.84
CA ASP A 112 8.13 6.97 -1.78
C ASP A 112 7.27 6.81 -0.52
N TYR A 113 7.82 6.17 0.51
CA TYR A 113 7.16 5.97 1.80
C TYR A 113 6.93 7.30 2.53
N LEU A 114 5.88 7.33 3.34
CA LEU A 114 5.69 8.41 4.29
C LEU A 114 6.83 8.39 5.32
N SER A 115 7.52 9.49 5.48
CA SER A 115 8.62 9.62 6.45
C SER A 115 8.56 10.93 7.21
N ALA A 116 9.03 10.90 8.46
CA ALA A 116 9.25 12.07 9.31
C ALA A 116 10.74 12.41 9.44
N GLU A 117 11.61 11.78 8.66
CA GLU A 117 13.05 12.02 8.69
C GLU A 117 13.41 13.32 7.94
N ASP A 118 14.32 14.10 8.48
CA ASP A 118 14.69 15.43 7.97
C ASP A 118 15.22 15.40 6.52
N TRP A 119 15.89 14.31 6.13
CA TRP A 119 16.49 14.19 4.80
C TRP A 119 15.46 14.17 3.66
N VAL A 120 14.22 13.72 3.92
CA VAL A 120 13.18 13.66 2.86
C VAL A 120 12.83 15.03 2.29
N GLU A 121 12.98 16.10 3.10
CA GLU A 121 12.71 17.46 2.66
C GLU A 121 13.68 17.91 1.55
N SER A 122 14.91 17.39 1.57
CA SER A 122 15.91 17.70 0.54
C SER A 122 15.75 16.87 -0.74
N CYS A 123 15.01 15.77 -0.65
CA CYS A 123 14.79 14.83 -1.77
C CYS A 123 13.43 15.03 -2.45
N HIS A 124 12.44 15.61 -1.73
CA HIS A 124 11.13 15.88 -2.31
C HIS A 124 11.20 16.92 -3.44
N GLY A 125 10.54 16.61 -4.56
CA GLY A 125 10.50 17.51 -5.72
C GLY A 125 11.76 17.51 -6.57
N VAL A 126 12.75 16.68 -6.24
CA VAL A 126 14.00 16.56 -7.02
C VAL A 126 13.78 15.73 -8.27
N TRP A 127 14.37 16.14 -9.38
CA TRP A 127 14.36 15.40 -10.63
C TRP A 127 15.57 14.49 -10.74
N GLY A 128 15.33 13.19 -10.90
CA GLY A 128 16.35 12.21 -11.28
C GLY A 128 16.35 11.97 -12.79
N LEU A 129 17.49 11.49 -13.30
CA LEU A 129 17.65 11.05 -14.68
C LEU A 129 17.85 9.55 -14.69
N HIS A 130 17.24 8.88 -15.68
CA HIS A 130 17.57 7.47 -15.93
C HIS A 130 19.01 7.36 -16.45
N PRO A 131 19.79 6.35 -16.02
CA PRO A 131 21.20 6.24 -16.36
C PRO A 131 21.50 6.19 -17.86
N THR A 132 20.63 5.58 -18.65
CA THR A 132 20.87 5.28 -20.07
C THR A 132 19.75 5.74 -21.01
N LEU A 133 18.55 5.96 -20.51
CA LEU A 133 17.39 6.34 -21.32
C LEU A 133 17.01 7.82 -21.08
N PRO A 134 16.39 8.49 -22.07
CA PRO A 134 15.97 9.89 -21.94
C PRO A 134 14.72 10.06 -21.06
N ILE A 135 14.71 9.41 -19.92
CA ILE A 135 13.60 9.43 -18.94
C ILE A 135 13.99 10.29 -17.75
N ARG A 136 13.12 11.21 -17.39
CA ARG A 136 13.23 12.01 -16.17
C ARG A 136 12.17 11.57 -15.19
N LYS A 137 12.51 11.44 -13.89
CA LYS A 137 11.63 11.01 -12.83
C LYS A 137 11.64 12.02 -11.69
N LEU A 138 10.46 12.47 -11.30
CA LEU A 138 10.28 13.32 -10.12
C LEU A 138 10.21 12.45 -8.88
N TRP A 139 11.01 12.75 -7.86
CA TRP A 139 10.93 12.10 -6.56
C TRP A 139 9.90 12.78 -5.68
N TYR A 140 8.89 12.04 -5.24
CA TYR A 140 7.82 12.52 -4.40
C TYR A 140 7.84 11.78 -3.07
N PHE A 141 8.13 12.50 -2.01
CA PHE A 141 8.16 11.97 -0.65
C PHE A 141 6.97 12.53 0.13
N PRO A 142 5.99 11.67 0.53
CA PRO A 142 5.00 12.05 1.52
C PRO A 142 5.68 12.40 2.85
N GLY A 143 5.12 13.34 3.59
CA GLY A 143 5.70 13.79 4.85
C GLY A 143 4.82 14.78 5.58
N PHE A 144 5.34 15.34 6.66
CA PHE A 144 4.59 16.13 7.64
C PHE A 144 4.92 17.62 7.65
N THR A 145 5.78 18.09 6.73
CA THR A 145 6.22 19.48 6.64
C THR A 145 5.82 20.12 5.32
N ASP A 146 5.85 21.43 5.24
CA ASP A 146 5.55 22.19 4.02
C ASP A 146 6.56 21.96 2.88
N ARG A 147 7.69 21.29 3.18
CA ARG A 147 8.72 20.93 2.20
C ARG A 147 8.62 19.47 1.72
N THR A 148 7.54 18.79 2.07
CA THR A 148 7.24 17.42 1.65
C THR A 148 5.90 17.34 0.92
N GLY A 149 5.54 16.16 0.39
CA GLY A 149 4.32 15.99 -0.41
C GLY A 149 3.03 15.92 0.40
N GLY A 150 3.07 16.06 1.73
CA GLY A 150 1.90 15.90 2.58
C GLY A 150 1.44 14.43 2.69
N LEU A 151 0.19 14.23 3.11
CA LEU A 151 -0.39 12.92 3.35
C LEU A 151 -1.27 12.48 2.17
N THR A 152 -1.17 11.21 1.81
CA THR A 152 -2.06 10.58 0.82
C THR A 152 -3.34 10.12 1.53
N ILE A 153 -4.39 10.91 1.45
CA ILE A 153 -5.69 10.61 2.06
C ILE A 153 -6.81 10.67 1.01
N GLU A 154 -7.86 9.89 1.21
CA GLU A 154 -9.05 9.93 0.38
C GLU A 154 -9.86 11.21 0.66
N PRO A 155 -10.63 11.73 -0.33
CA PRO A 155 -11.42 12.96 -0.16
C PRO A 155 -12.44 12.89 0.97
N ASP A 156 -12.99 11.70 1.21
CA ASP A 156 -14.04 11.42 2.21
C ASP A 156 -13.46 10.92 3.56
N TYR A 157 -12.15 11.00 3.75
CA TYR A 157 -11.48 10.43 4.93
C TYR A 157 -12.03 11.02 6.24
N GLU A 158 -12.15 12.33 6.34
CA GLU A 158 -12.63 12.98 7.56
C GLU A 158 -14.11 12.67 7.84
N ASP A 159 -14.95 12.60 6.82
CA ASP A 159 -16.35 12.22 6.96
C ASP A 159 -16.50 10.77 7.44
N ARG A 160 -15.74 9.85 6.85
CA ARG A 160 -15.71 8.45 7.30
C ARG A 160 -15.18 8.31 8.73
N ARG A 161 -14.15 9.08 9.08
CA ARG A 161 -13.59 9.10 10.42
C ARG A 161 -14.60 9.61 11.45
N ALA A 162 -15.32 10.69 11.12
CA ALA A 162 -16.35 11.26 12.01
C ALA A 162 -17.56 10.33 12.18
N ALA A 163 -17.93 9.59 11.15
CA ALA A 163 -19.03 8.62 11.15
C ALA A 163 -18.64 7.24 11.71
N PHE A 164 -17.35 7.01 12.06
CA PHE A 164 -16.87 5.70 12.47
C PHE A 164 -17.43 5.28 13.85
N ASP A 165 -18.22 4.21 13.86
CA ASP A 165 -18.68 3.55 15.07
C ASP A 165 -17.68 2.46 15.51
N ARG A 166 -16.85 2.83 16.49
CA ARG A 166 -15.82 1.92 17.03
C ARG A 166 -16.42 0.66 17.63
N GLU A 167 -17.57 0.77 18.35
CA GLU A 167 -18.15 -0.39 19.01
C GLU A 167 -18.75 -1.36 17.99
N ALA A 168 -19.50 -0.87 17.01
CA ALA A 168 -20.03 -1.69 15.93
C ALA A 168 -18.91 -2.38 15.17
N PHE A 169 -17.82 -1.66 14.87
CA PHE A 169 -16.65 -2.23 14.21
C PHE A 169 -16.01 -3.36 15.04
N LEU A 170 -15.76 -3.14 16.34
CA LEU A 170 -15.17 -4.17 17.20
C LEU A 170 -16.08 -5.41 17.31
N ARG A 171 -17.39 -5.22 17.39
CA ARG A 171 -18.35 -6.32 17.40
C ARG A 171 -18.33 -7.12 16.08
N SER A 172 -18.16 -6.44 14.94
CA SER A 172 -18.04 -7.12 13.64
C SER A 172 -16.79 -8.00 13.55
N LEU A 173 -15.74 -7.69 14.34
CA LEU A 173 -14.53 -8.51 14.49
C LEU A 173 -14.68 -9.63 15.54
N GLY A 174 -15.86 -9.81 16.14
CA GLY A 174 -16.11 -10.83 17.15
C GLY A 174 -15.75 -10.41 18.58
N VAL A 175 -15.47 -9.14 18.84
CA VAL A 175 -15.22 -8.63 20.19
C VAL A 175 -16.54 -8.60 20.97
N THR A 176 -16.60 -9.31 22.09
CA THR A 176 -17.80 -9.43 22.91
C THR A 176 -18.04 -8.23 23.81
N ASP A 177 -16.97 -7.60 24.29
CA ASP A 177 -17.02 -6.43 25.16
C ASP A 177 -16.14 -5.29 24.60
N PRO A 178 -16.71 -4.42 23.74
CA PRO A 178 -15.97 -3.28 23.14
C PRO A 178 -15.54 -2.19 24.12
N SER A 179 -16.10 -2.20 25.37
CA SER A 179 -15.74 -1.22 26.40
C SER A 179 -14.36 -1.43 26.99
N ARG A 180 -13.83 -2.66 26.89
CA ARG A 180 -12.49 -2.99 27.38
C ARG A 180 -11.41 -2.28 26.54
N PRO A 181 -10.24 -2.01 27.14
CA PRO A 181 -9.08 -1.58 26.39
C PRO A 181 -8.77 -2.57 25.27
N THR A 182 -8.39 -2.05 24.12
CA THR A 182 -8.11 -2.87 22.93
C THR A 182 -6.66 -2.66 22.52
N LEU A 183 -5.90 -3.73 22.45
CA LEU A 183 -4.57 -3.78 21.87
C LEU A 183 -4.65 -4.37 20.47
N TYR A 184 -4.00 -3.71 19.52
CA TYR A 184 -3.83 -4.23 18.16
C TYR A 184 -2.36 -4.58 17.96
N PHE A 185 -2.10 -5.82 17.58
CA PHE A 185 -0.76 -6.32 17.28
C PHE A 185 -0.59 -6.51 15.79
N PHE A 186 0.44 -5.87 15.28
CA PHE A 186 1.02 -6.14 13.98
C PHE A 186 2.46 -6.61 14.20
N LEU A 187 2.73 -7.88 13.90
CA LEU A 187 4.01 -8.53 14.22
C LEU A 187 4.69 -9.01 12.94
N TYR A 188 5.99 -8.76 12.87
CA TYR A 188 6.87 -9.39 11.89
C TYR A 188 7.45 -10.70 12.44
N PRO A 189 7.86 -11.66 11.58
CA PRO A 189 8.48 -12.91 12.03
C PRO A 189 9.75 -12.72 12.87
N THR A 190 10.42 -11.58 12.70
CA THR A 190 11.63 -11.19 13.43
C THR A 190 11.38 -10.68 14.86
N ASN A 191 10.12 -10.43 15.23
CA ASN A 191 9.79 -9.98 16.59
C ASN A 191 9.94 -11.12 17.59
N ASP A 192 10.30 -10.79 18.83
CA ASP A 192 10.32 -11.75 19.95
C ASP A 192 8.88 -12.08 20.38
N VAL A 193 8.24 -12.99 19.61
CA VAL A 193 6.83 -13.38 19.83
C VAL A 193 6.62 -14.07 21.16
N VAL A 194 7.64 -14.77 21.71
CA VAL A 194 7.56 -15.44 23.01
C VAL A 194 7.49 -14.43 24.15
N ALA A 195 8.33 -13.39 24.10
CA ALA A 195 8.30 -12.31 25.08
C ALA A 195 6.95 -11.58 25.06
N TRP A 196 6.40 -11.30 23.88
CA TRP A 196 5.07 -10.71 23.73
C TRP A 196 3.95 -11.60 24.25
N ALA A 197 3.98 -12.92 23.97
CA ALA A 197 3.02 -13.86 24.52
C ALA A 197 3.00 -13.85 26.04
N ARG A 198 4.18 -13.92 26.66
CA ARG A 198 4.33 -13.85 28.13
C ARG A 198 3.84 -12.55 28.73
N ALA A 199 4.17 -11.42 28.10
CA ALA A 199 3.72 -10.10 28.55
C ALA A 199 2.18 -10.01 28.50
N LEU A 200 1.54 -10.48 27.43
CA LEU A 200 0.08 -10.51 27.33
C LEU A 200 -0.58 -11.38 28.39
N LEU A 201 -0.01 -12.55 28.70
CA LEU A 201 -0.51 -13.46 29.72
C LEU A 201 -0.33 -12.92 31.14
N SER A 202 0.59 -11.99 31.38
CA SER A 202 0.81 -11.35 32.68
C SER A 202 -0.13 -10.18 32.98
N ILE A 203 -0.93 -9.75 32.01
CA ILE A 203 -1.87 -8.63 32.19
C ILE A 203 -3.11 -9.12 32.96
N GLU A 204 -3.31 -8.61 34.15
CA GLU A 204 -4.48 -8.96 34.99
C GLU A 204 -5.77 -8.27 34.54
N THR A 205 -5.66 -7.06 33.97
CA THR A 205 -6.83 -6.31 33.51
C THR A 205 -7.41 -6.93 32.24
N PRO A 206 -8.72 -7.25 32.20
CA PRO A 206 -9.34 -7.76 31.00
C PRO A 206 -9.22 -6.78 29.83
N LEU A 207 -8.69 -7.26 28.71
CA LEU A 207 -8.53 -6.47 27.50
C LEU A 207 -8.88 -7.27 26.24
N ASN A 208 -9.15 -6.57 25.15
CA ASN A 208 -9.30 -7.16 23.84
C ASN A 208 -7.95 -7.17 23.14
N VAL A 209 -7.59 -8.29 22.52
CA VAL A 209 -6.38 -8.40 21.71
C VAL A 209 -6.79 -8.70 20.27
N LEU A 210 -6.48 -7.78 19.37
CA LEU A 210 -6.64 -7.96 17.94
C LEU A 210 -5.28 -8.25 17.31
N LEU A 211 -5.20 -9.32 16.56
CA LEU A 211 -3.98 -9.74 15.88
C LEU A 211 -4.15 -9.54 14.37
N ALA A 212 -3.26 -8.78 13.75
CA ALA A 212 -3.18 -8.72 12.30
C ALA A 212 -2.87 -10.11 11.73
N PRO A 213 -3.50 -10.53 10.62
CA PRO A 213 -3.11 -11.78 9.96
C PRO A 213 -1.69 -11.68 9.42
N GLY A 214 -0.92 -12.77 9.51
CA GLY A 214 0.45 -12.87 8.99
C GLY A 214 1.33 -13.82 9.82
N GLU A 215 2.52 -14.10 9.31
CA GLU A 215 3.46 -15.08 9.88
C GLU A 215 3.83 -14.79 11.35
N GLY A 216 4.01 -13.50 11.70
CA GLY A 216 4.30 -13.12 13.09
C GLY A 216 3.14 -13.43 14.05
N THR A 217 1.91 -13.36 13.59
CA THR A 217 0.73 -13.74 14.38
C THR A 217 0.61 -15.24 14.52
N ASP A 218 0.93 -16.01 13.48
CA ASP A 218 0.92 -17.46 13.52
C ASP A 218 1.98 -17.98 14.51
N ALA A 219 3.19 -17.41 14.47
CA ALA A 219 4.24 -17.67 15.44
C ALA A 219 3.83 -17.34 16.90
N LEU A 220 3.08 -16.23 17.11
CA LEU A 220 2.54 -15.91 18.43
C LEU A 220 1.52 -16.94 18.94
N ARG A 221 0.64 -17.44 18.07
CA ARG A 221 -0.33 -18.48 18.40
C ARG A 221 0.34 -19.79 18.78
N ASP A 222 1.38 -20.18 18.03
CA ASP A 222 2.17 -21.38 18.30
C ASP A 222 2.88 -21.30 19.65
N ALA A 223 3.53 -20.17 19.94
CA ALA A 223 4.20 -19.92 21.23
C ALA A 223 3.22 -20.00 22.42
N GLN A 224 1.98 -19.48 22.29
CA GLN A 224 0.95 -19.59 23.33
C GLN A 224 0.48 -21.05 23.57
N THR A 225 0.56 -21.88 22.55
CA THR A 225 0.15 -23.29 22.64
C THR A 225 1.22 -24.14 23.34
N GLU A 226 2.49 -23.79 23.18
CA GLU A 226 3.61 -24.48 23.82
C GLU A 226 3.70 -24.18 25.34
N ASP A 227 3.46 -22.92 25.75
CA ASP A 227 3.47 -22.52 27.19
C ASP A 227 2.28 -23.08 27.99
N ARG A 228 1.26 -23.68 27.34
CA ARG A 228 0.12 -24.33 27.99
C ARG A 228 0.28 -25.85 28.20
N LYS A 229 1.36 -26.43 27.74
CA LYS A 229 1.72 -27.87 27.92
C LYS A 229 2.71 -28.03 29.06
#